data_ee39daac28500398a4819e185ee78e30
#
_entry.id   ee39daac28500398a4819e185ee78e30
#
_cell.length_a   1.000
_cell.length_b   1.000
_cell.length_c   1.000
_cell.angle_alpha   90.00
_cell.angle_beta   90.00
_cell.angle_gamma   90.00
#
_symmetry.space_group_name_H-M   'P 1'
#
loop_
_entity.id
_entity.type
_entity.pdbx_description
1 polymer ?
#
loop_
_entity_poly.entity_id
_entity_poly.type
_entity_poly.pdbx_seq_one_letter_code
_entity_poly.pdbx_strand_id
1 'polypeptide(L)'
;MKKGYIAVFDSGIGGLSVLKAMNDRFSGENFLYCGDNKNAPYGDKSDYKLLDLFISNYLSLSDFDIKAAVLACNTLSLNILSEAQEFCPVKVYGIFPPIEKCIIEKKKTLLLATPVSCKKYSDLNYDNVKILPVKNLAADIEKFAFDSENIDLSAYEFYDKKYVGAFDRVILGCTHYELIKNKIFNHLKPLKIISGTDDLIDKLSKENICSDNVKNISKNQVIFVGENANKNYCFWKKVVNGF
;
A
#
# COMPACT_ATOMS: atom_id res chain seq x y z
N MET A 1 25.79 3.58 -16.93
CA MET A 1 25.62 2.85 -15.63
C MET A 1 24.27 2.17 -15.65
N LYS A 2 24.17 0.89 -15.29
CA LYS A 2 22.87 0.24 -15.06
C LYS A 2 22.19 1.00 -13.90
N LYS A 3 20.97 1.47 -14.09
CA LYS A 3 20.21 2.10 -13.00
C LYS A 3 19.89 1.02 -11.98
N GLY A 4 20.17 1.25 -10.71
CA GLY A 4 19.75 0.38 -9.60
C GLY A 4 18.22 0.27 -9.53
N TYR A 5 17.72 -0.72 -8.80
CA TYR A 5 16.31 -0.98 -8.64
C TYR A 5 15.74 -0.30 -7.39
N ILE A 6 14.47 0.06 -7.44
CA ILE A 6 13.67 0.36 -6.25
C ILE A 6 12.90 -0.91 -5.91
N ALA A 7 13.21 -1.49 -4.74
CA ALA A 7 12.51 -2.68 -4.25
C ALA A 7 11.22 -2.28 -3.54
N VAL A 8 10.09 -2.83 -3.97
CA VAL A 8 8.76 -2.53 -3.44
C VAL A 8 8.22 -3.78 -2.74
N PHE A 9 8.01 -3.68 -1.44
CA PHE A 9 7.55 -4.78 -0.57
C PHE A 9 6.11 -4.59 -0.14
N ASP A 10 5.31 -5.63 -0.31
CA ASP A 10 3.93 -5.68 0.16
C ASP A 10 3.58 -7.10 0.67
N SER A 11 2.51 -7.21 1.44
CA SER A 11 2.01 -8.51 1.91
C SER A 11 1.40 -9.38 0.81
N GLY A 12 1.08 -8.81 -0.35
CA GLY A 12 0.42 -9.56 -1.43
C GLY A 12 0.24 -8.74 -2.70
N ILE A 13 -1.00 -8.68 -3.21
CA ILE A 13 -1.32 -7.95 -4.45
C ILE A 13 -1.68 -6.48 -4.20
N GLY A 14 -1.93 -6.08 -2.95
CA GLY A 14 -2.39 -4.71 -2.63
C GLY A 14 -1.40 -3.64 -3.07
N GLY A 15 -0.12 -3.86 -2.84
CA GLY A 15 0.95 -2.94 -3.21
C GLY A 15 1.13 -2.72 -4.72
N LEU A 16 0.45 -3.51 -5.56
CA LEU A 16 0.46 -3.30 -7.02
C LEU A 16 -0.20 -1.97 -7.42
N SER A 17 -1.15 -1.47 -6.62
CA SER A 17 -1.72 -0.14 -6.81
C SER A 17 -0.67 0.96 -6.58
N VAL A 18 0.16 0.82 -5.55
CA VAL A 18 1.28 1.72 -5.24
C VAL A 18 2.35 1.61 -6.33
N LEU A 19 2.73 0.39 -6.71
CA LEU A 19 3.69 0.14 -7.80
C LEU A 19 3.21 0.81 -9.10
N LYS A 20 1.91 0.71 -9.44
CA LYS A 20 1.35 1.36 -10.63
C LYS A 20 1.52 2.86 -10.57
N ALA A 21 1.15 3.49 -9.47
CA ALA A 21 1.28 4.93 -9.31
C ALA A 21 2.76 5.39 -9.39
N MET A 22 3.70 4.63 -8.80
CA MET A 22 5.13 4.88 -8.91
C MET A 22 5.63 4.70 -10.35
N ASN A 23 5.21 3.64 -11.03
CA ASN A 23 5.60 3.34 -12.40
C ASN A 23 5.08 4.39 -13.40
N ASP A 24 3.86 4.87 -13.20
CA ASP A 24 3.26 5.93 -14.03
C ASP A 24 3.98 7.27 -13.82
N ARG A 25 4.38 7.57 -12.58
CA ARG A 25 5.04 8.83 -12.21
C ARG A 25 6.53 8.86 -12.57
N PHE A 26 7.22 7.73 -12.40
CA PHE A 26 8.67 7.59 -12.54
C PHE A 26 9.03 6.62 -13.68
N SER A 27 8.59 6.94 -14.88
CA SER A 27 8.72 6.08 -16.07
C SER A 27 10.15 5.71 -16.45
N GLY A 28 11.16 6.35 -15.88
CA GLY A 28 12.57 6.04 -16.08
C GLY A 28 13.20 5.15 -15.01
N GLU A 29 12.45 4.71 -14.00
CA GLU A 29 12.96 3.90 -12.89
C GLU A 29 12.70 2.42 -13.11
N ASN A 30 13.56 1.58 -12.51
CA ASN A 30 13.39 0.13 -12.51
C ASN A 30 12.84 -0.31 -11.15
N PHE A 31 11.90 -1.23 -11.15
CA PHE A 31 11.25 -1.71 -9.94
C PHE A 31 11.40 -3.22 -9.78
N LEU A 32 11.63 -3.66 -8.53
CA LEU A 32 11.45 -5.05 -8.10
C LEU A 32 10.21 -5.08 -7.22
N TYR A 33 9.23 -5.91 -7.55
CA TYR A 33 8.06 -6.10 -6.71
C TYR A 33 8.12 -7.43 -5.97
N CYS A 34 8.10 -7.37 -4.64
CA CYS A 34 8.08 -8.51 -3.76
C CYS A 34 6.77 -8.51 -2.95
N GLY A 35 5.77 -9.24 -3.44
CA GLY A 35 4.50 -9.45 -2.74
C GLY A 35 4.46 -10.82 -2.09
N ASP A 36 4.33 -10.85 -0.77
CA ASP A 36 4.36 -12.08 0.04
C ASP A 36 2.96 -12.68 0.23
N ASN A 37 2.32 -13.07 -0.87
CA ASN A 37 0.96 -13.62 -0.88
C ASN A 37 0.81 -14.89 -0.01
N LYS A 38 1.90 -15.63 0.22
CA LYS A 38 1.90 -16.85 1.04
C LYS A 38 1.58 -16.53 2.50
N ASN A 39 2.11 -15.41 2.98
CA ASN A 39 1.95 -14.98 4.36
C ASN A 39 0.89 -13.87 4.52
N ALA A 40 0.20 -13.51 3.43
CA ALA A 40 -0.90 -12.53 3.49
C ALA A 40 -2.10 -13.07 4.31
N PRO A 41 -2.86 -12.18 4.99
CA PRO A 41 -2.60 -10.77 5.18
C PRO A 41 -1.59 -10.51 6.32
N TYR A 42 -0.95 -9.32 6.32
CA TYR A 42 -0.05 -8.92 7.40
C TYR A 42 -0.75 -8.23 8.58
N GLY A 43 -2.02 -7.90 8.42
CA GLY A 43 -2.79 -7.08 9.35
C GLY A 43 -3.18 -7.75 10.68
N ASP A 44 -2.73 -8.98 10.93
CA ASP A 44 -2.93 -9.75 12.16
C ASP A 44 -1.63 -10.22 12.81
N LYS A 45 -0.47 -9.89 12.21
CA LYS A 45 0.84 -10.36 12.65
C LYS A 45 1.49 -9.43 13.67
N SER A 46 2.35 -9.99 14.53
CA SER A 46 3.18 -9.22 15.45
C SER A 46 4.30 -8.47 14.71
N ASP A 47 4.79 -7.37 15.31
CA ASP A 47 5.89 -6.57 14.77
C ASP A 47 7.13 -7.43 14.52
N TYR A 48 7.47 -8.34 15.44
CA TYR A 48 8.57 -9.30 15.28
C TYR A 48 8.38 -10.17 14.03
N LYS A 49 7.18 -10.72 13.81
CA LYS A 49 6.93 -11.57 12.63
C LYS A 49 6.95 -10.77 11.33
N LEU A 50 6.47 -9.51 11.36
CA LEU A 50 6.53 -8.61 10.21
C LEU A 50 7.97 -8.31 9.82
N LEU A 51 8.84 -8.06 10.81
CA LEU A 51 10.26 -7.80 10.58
C LEU A 51 10.98 -9.03 10.00
N ASP A 52 10.73 -10.21 10.58
CA ASP A 52 11.29 -11.49 10.10
C ASP A 52 10.93 -11.75 8.62
N LEU A 53 9.66 -11.55 8.25
CA LEU A 53 9.19 -11.69 6.87
C LEU A 53 9.82 -10.65 5.95
N PHE A 54 9.94 -9.40 6.38
CA PHE A 54 10.58 -8.35 5.61
C PHE A 54 12.06 -8.67 5.35
N ILE A 55 12.81 -9.05 6.39
CA ILE A 55 14.23 -9.40 6.29
C ILE A 55 14.42 -10.58 5.31
N SER A 56 13.61 -11.63 5.45
CA SER A 56 13.67 -12.79 4.54
C SER A 56 13.43 -12.39 3.08
N ASN A 57 12.42 -11.58 2.83
CA ASN A 57 12.12 -11.07 1.49
C ASN A 57 13.23 -10.16 0.96
N TYR A 58 13.79 -9.28 1.79
CA TYR A 58 14.89 -8.39 1.39
C TYR A 58 16.15 -9.17 1.01
N LEU A 59 16.53 -10.16 1.82
CA LEU A 59 17.70 -11.01 1.56
C LEU A 59 17.55 -11.84 0.28
N SER A 60 16.31 -12.21 -0.11
CA SER A 60 16.05 -12.91 -1.38
C SER A 60 16.37 -12.07 -2.62
N LEU A 61 16.61 -10.77 -2.45
CA LEU A 61 16.95 -9.82 -3.51
C LEU A 61 18.46 -9.51 -3.60
N SER A 62 19.31 -10.28 -2.91
CA SER A 62 20.77 -10.04 -2.83
C SER A 62 21.49 -9.93 -4.18
N ASP A 63 20.94 -10.56 -5.22
CA ASP A 63 21.52 -10.55 -6.57
C ASP A 63 21.19 -9.25 -7.36
N PHE A 64 20.37 -8.36 -6.81
CA PHE A 64 19.96 -7.12 -7.44
C PHE A 64 20.67 -5.91 -6.83
N ASP A 65 21.02 -4.95 -7.67
CA ASP A 65 21.54 -3.63 -7.25
C ASP A 65 20.35 -2.75 -6.79
N ILE A 66 20.03 -2.80 -5.49
CA ILE A 66 18.94 -2.04 -4.88
C ILE A 66 19.47 -0.67 -4.45
N LYS A 67 18.85 0.41 -4.94
CA LYS A 67 19.17 1.79 -4.56
C LYS A 67 18.25 2.38 -3.49
N ALA A 68 17.05 1.83 -3.33
CA ALA A 68 16.08 2.19 -2.29
C ALA A 68 15.07 1.07 -2.08
N ALA A 69 14.46 1.02 -0.89
CA ALA A 69 13.36 0.11 -0.57
C ALA A 69 12.09 0.90 -0.23
N VAL A 70 10.93 0.39 -0.64
CA VAL A 70 9.61 0.95 -0.36
C VAL A 70 8.75 -0.10 0.32
N LEU A 71 8.29 0.16 1.53
CA LEU A 71 7.25 -0.61 2.20
C LEU A 71 5.90 -0.11 1.69
N ALA A 72 5.36 -0.74 0.64
CA ALA A 72 4.07 -0.38 0.06
C ALA A 72 2.90 -0.82 0.96
N CYS A 73 3.13 -1.72 1.91
CA CYS A 73 2.14 -2.17 2.89
C CYS A 73 2.05 -1.20 4.08
N ASN A 74 0.87 -0.63 4.34
CA ASN A 74 0.66 0.24 5.51
C ASN A 74 0.99 -0.46 6.83
N THR A 75 0.66 -1.75 6.96
CA THR A 75 0.98 -2.53 8.16
C THR A 75 2.50 -2.62 8.37
N LEU A 76 3.28 -2.91 7.33
CA LEU A 76 4.74 -2.88 7.43
C LEU A 76 5.25 -1.50 7.83
N SER A 77 4.82 -0.47 7.10
CA SER A 77 5.28 0.91 7.32
C SER A 77 5.04 1.40 8.75
N LEU A 78 3.85 1.14 9.29
CA LEU A 78 3.47 1.58 10.63
C LEU A 78 4.16 0.82 11.76
N ASN A 79 4.59 -0.41 11.51
CA ASN A 79 5.06 -1.29 12.59
C ASN A 79 6.56 -1.53 12.58
N ILE A 80 7.24 -1.52 11.40
CA ILE A 80 8.64 -1.93 11.32
C ILE A 80 9.53 -1.00 10.48
N LEU A 81 9.08 0.21 10.09
CA LEU A 81 9.90 1.07 9.22
C LEU A 81 11.26 1.42 9.83
N SER A 82 11.31 1.68 11.14
CA SER A 82 12.55 2.01 11.87
C SER A 82 13.53 0.85 11.82
N GLU A 83 13.08 -0.34 12.19
CA GLU A 83 13.86 -1.58 12.23
C GLU A 83 14.30 -1.99 10.81
N ALA A 84 13.41 -1.82 9.83
CA ALA A 84 13.75 -2.07 8.42
C ALA A 84 14.84 -1.12 7.94
N GLN A 85 14.81 0.16 8.37
CA GLN A 85 15.85 1.13 8.02
C GLN A 85 17.19 0.80 8.69
N GLU A 86 17.17 0.32 9.94
CA GLU A 86 18.39 -0.11 10.64
C GLU A 86 19.03 -1.35 9.98
N PHE A 87 18.20 -2.25 9.46
CA PHE A 87 18.66 -3.46 8.79
C PHE A 87 19.19 -3.19 7.36
N CYS A 88 18.55 -2.32 6.60
CA CYS A 88 18.86 -2.11 5.19
C CYS A 88 20.04 -1.15 4.98
N PRO A 89 21.00 -1.46 4.09
CA PRO A 89 22.08 -0.55 3.70
C PRO A 89 21.60 0.63 2.83
N VAL A 90 20.37 0.58 2.36
CA VAL A 90 19.74 1.61 1.52
C VAL A 90 18.60 2.28 2.26
N LYS A 91 18.19 3.48 1.79
CA LYS A 91 17.07 4.18 2.40
C LYS A 91 15.76 3.44 2.21
N VAL A 92 14.98 3.32 3.29
CA VAL A 92 13.67 2.67 3.31
C VAL A 92 12.57 3.72 3.44
N TYR A 93 11.56 3.61 2.60
CA TYR A 93 10.38 4.48 2.57
C TYR A 93 9.14 3.71 2.96
N GLY A 94 8.26 4.32 3.73
CA GLY A 94 6.97 3.73 4.10
C GLY A 94 5.80 4.53 3.57
N ILE A 95 4.67 3.84 3.37
CA ILE A 95 3.37 4.44 3.06
C ILE A 95 2.57 4.62 4.35
N PHE A 96 1.93 5.77 4.53
CA PHE A 96 1.16 6.10 5.73
C PHE A 96 -0.20 6.70 5.37
N PRO A 97 -1.27 6.36 6.11
CA PRO A 97 -2.54 7.05 5.96
C PRO A 97 -2.38 8.55 6.24
N PRO A 98 -2.87 9.46 5.36
CA PRO A 98 -2.68 10.92 5.51
C PRO A 98 -3.65 11.53 6.53
N ILE A 99 -3.64 11.04 7.78
CA ILE A 99 -4.55 11.45 8.85
C ILE A 99 -4.31 12.90 9.25
N GLU A 100 -3.05 13.29 9.46
CA GLU A 100 -2.67 14.64 9.92
C GLU A 100 -3.23 15.73 9.01
N LYS A 101 -3.16 15.51 7.69
CA LYS A 101 -3.73 16.42 6.70
C LYS A 101 -5.24 16.60 6.90
N CYS A 102 -5.96 15.53 7.16
CA CYS A 102 -7.41 15.59 7.39
C CYS A 102 -7.77 16.28 8.70
N ILE A 103 -6.93 16.14 9.74
CA ILE A 103 -7.09 16.83 11.02
C ILE A 103 -6.94 18.33 10.83
N ILE A 104 -5.84 18.75 10.20
CA ILE A 104 -5.54 20.18 9.94
C ILE A 104 -6.66 20.83 9.11
N GLU A 105 -7.14 20.14 8.09
CA GLU A 105 -8.22 20.63 7.22
C GLU A 105 -9.61 20.51 7.85
N LYS A 106 -9.74 19.97 9.06
CA LYS A 106 -11.01 19.77 9.80
C LYS A 106 -12.07 19.02 8.98
N LYS A 107 -11.64 18.11 8.11
CA LYS A 107 -12.56 17.31 7.27
C LYS A 107 -13.07 16.11 8.05
N LYS A 108 -14.39 15.91 8.01
CA LYS A 108 -15.02 14.72 8.62
C LYS A 108 -14.56 13.47 7.87
N THR A 109 -13.72 12.67 8.52
CA THR A 109 -12.93 11.63 7.87
C THR A 109 -13.18 10.26 8.49
N LEU A 110 -13.30 9.24 7.64
CA LEU A 110 -13.30 7.83 8.03
C LEU A 110 -11.99 7.18 7.58
N LEU A 111 -11.21 6.66 8.53
CA LEU A 111 -10.08 5.79 8.22
C LEU A 111 -10.54 4.33 8.25
N LEU A 112 -10.41 3.64 7.12
CA LEU A 112 -10.54 2.19 7.02
C LEU A 112 -9.14 1.57 7.00
N ALA A 113 -8.80 0.75 8.00
CA ALA A 113 -7.48 0.12 8.08
C ALA A 113 -7.56 -1.27 8.72
N THR A 114 -6.45 -2.02 8.67
CA THR A 114 -6.35 -3.31 9.37
C THR A 114 -6.37 -3.10 10.89
N PRO A 115 -6.80 -4.11 11.68
CA PRO A 115 -6.81 -3.98 13.15
C PRO A 115 -5.45 -3.60 13.74
N VAL A 116 -4.35 -4.17 13.24
CA VAL A 116 -2.99 -3.85 13.71
C VAL A 116 -2.62 -2.42 13.38
N SER A 117 -2.93 -1.93 12.16
CA SER A 117 -2.69 -0.54 11.79
C SER A 117 -3.52 0.43 12.63
N CYS A 118 -4.79 0.10 12.93
CA CYS A 118 -5.65 0.94 13.77
C CYS A 118 -5.11 1.11 15.19
N LYS A 119 -4.45 0.10 15.77
CA LYS A 119 -3.84 0.21 17.11
C LYS A 119 -2.81 1.32 17.22
N LYS A 120 -2.08 1.63 16.14
CA LYS A 120 -1.10 2.73 16.13
C LYS A 120 -1.73 4.12 16.24
N TYR A 121 -3.05 4.18 16.07
CA TYR A 121 -3.85 5.41 16.15
C TYR A 121 -4.84 5.41 17.32
N SER A 122 -4.81 4.39 18.20
CA SER A 122 -5.78 4.23 19.30
C SER A 122 -5.80 5.39 20.30
N ASP A 123 -4.63 5.99 20.52
CA ASP A 123 -4.45 7.06 21.50
C ASP A 123 -4.76 8.45 20.92
N LEU A 124 -5.05 8.49 19.61
CA LEU A 124 -5.38 9.72 18.91
C LEU A 124 -6.90 9.96 19.00
N ASN A 125 -7.27 10.96 19.78
CA ASN A 125 -8.67 11.36 19.91
C ASN A 125 -8.89 12.65 19.08
N TYR A 126 -9.42 12.46 17.87
CA TYR A 126 -9.74 13.56 16.96
C TYR A 126 -11.24 13.62 16.70
N ASP A 127 -11.86 14.75 17.00
CA ASP A 127 -13.31 14.93 16.83
C ASP A 127 -13.78 14.73 15.38
N ASN A 128 -12.90 14.96 14.42
CA ASN A 128 -13.23 14.90 12.99
C ASN A 128 -12.74 13.63 12.28
N VAL A 129 -12.04 12.71 12.97
CA VAL A 129 -11.54 11.47 12.37
C VAL A 129 -12.09 10.25 13.10
N LYS A 130 -12.86 9.43 12.42
CA LYS A 130 -13.29 8.12 12.90
C LYS A 130 -12.35 7.05 12.34
N ILE A 131 -11.78 6.25 13.23
CA ILE A 131 -10.93 5.10 12.88
C ILE A 131 -11.79 3.85 12.98
N LEU A 132 -11.81 3.06 11.90
CA LEU A 132 -12.58 1.83 11.83
C LEU A 132 -11.68 0.67 11.41
N PRO A 133 -11.42 -0.29 12.33
CA PRO A 133 -10.69 -1.50 11.99
C PRO A 133 -11.54 -2.42 11.12
N VAL A 134 -11.03 -2.80 9.94
CA VAL A 134 -11.72 -3.70 9.02
C VAL A 134 -10.98 -5.03 9.00
N LYS A 135 -11.52 -5.98 9.78
CA LYS A 135 -10.95 -7.34 9.87
C LYS A 135 -11.29 -8.13 8.61
N ASN A 136 -10.37 -8.97 8.15
CA ASN A 136 -10.49 -9.93 7.04
C ASN A 136 -10.64 -9.33 5.64
N LEU A 137 -10.99 -8.07 5.45
CA LEU A 137 -11.22 -7.50 4.11
C LEU A 137 -9.98 -7.64 3.20
N ALA A 138 -8.77 -7.43 3.73
CA ALA A 138 -7.54 -7.63 2.94
C ALA A 138 -7.36 -9.08 2.49
N ALA A 139 -7.71 -10.05 3.34
CA ALA A 139 -7.67 -11.49 3.01
C ALA A 139 -8.70 -11.84 1.94
N ASP A 140 -9.91 -11.31 2.03
CA ASP A 140 -10.96 -11.56 1.03
C ASP A 140 -10.58 -10.93 -0.32
N ILE A 141 -10.00 -9.73 -0.32
CA ILE A 141 -9.47 -9.10 -1.55
C ILE A 141 -8.35 -9.96 -2.15
N GLU A 142 -7.43 -10.46 -1.34
CA GLU A 142 -6.35 -11.34 -1.80
C GLU A 142 -6.87 -12.65 -2.41
N LYS A 143 -7.92 -13.22 -1.80
CA LYS A 143 -8.59 -14.45 -2.24
C LYS A 143 -9.33 -14.23 -3.57
N PHE A 144 -10.08 -13.13 -3.69
CA PHE A 144 -10.91 -12.80 -4.86
C PHE A 144 -10.23 -11.83 -5.82
N ALA A 145 -8.89 -11.78 -5.83
CA ALA A 145 -8.09 -10.85 -6.60
C ALA A 145 -8.47 -10.73 -8.08
N PHE A 146 -8.88 -11.86 -8.71
CA PHE A 146 -9.26 -11.90 -10.13
C PHE A 146 -10.75 -11.70 -10.36
N ASP A 147 -11.54 -11.65 -9.29
CA ASP A 147 -13.00 -11.51 -9.35
C ASP A 147 -13.49 -10.70 -8.13
N SER A 148 -13.10 -9.42 -8.11
CA SER A 148 -13.43 -8.51 -7.02
C SER A 148 -14.93 -8.25 -6.85
N GLU A 149 -15.75 -8.56 -7.88
CA GLU A 149 -17.21 -8.45 -7.80
C GLU A 149 -17.81 -9.41 -6.78
N ASN A 150 -17.18 -10.56 -6.56
CA ASN A 150 -17.61 -11.56 -5.56
C ASN A 150 -17.28 -11.19 -4.12
N ILE A 151 -16.63 -10.05 -3.85
CA ILE A 151 -16.41 -9.57 -2.49
C ILE A 151 -17.71 -8.97 -1.95
N ASP A 152 -18.30 -9.64 -0.98
CA ASP A 152 -19.49 -9.14 -0.27
C ASP A 152 -19.09 -8.12 0.79
N LEU A 153 -19.31 -6.83 0.50
CA LEU A 153 -19.02 -5.76 1.44
C LEU A 153 -20.03 -5.66 2.59
N SER A 154 -21.21 -6.29 2.50
CA SER A 154 -22.22 -6.24 3.55
C SER A 154 -21.79 -6.93 4.85
N ALA A 155 -20.77 -7.78 4.78
CA ALA A 155 -20.15 -8.43 5.95
C ALA A 155 -19.33 -7.47 6.83
N TYR A 156 -19.04 -6.24 6.37
CA TYR A 156 -18.16 -5.31 7.07
C TYR A 156 -18.92 -4.14 7.68
N GLU A 157 -18.48 -3.70 8.88
CA GLU A 157 -19.15 -2.65 9.63
C GLU A 157 -19.35 -1.34 8.84
N PHE A 158 -18.40 -0.96 8.01
CA PHE A 158 -18.51 0.27 7.22
C PHE A 158 -19.64 0.23 6.17
N TYR A 159 -20.21 -0.94 5.91
CA TYR A 159 -21.36 -1.10 5.01
C TYR A 159 -22.69 -0.70 5.65
N ASP A 160 -22.73 -0.47 6.96
CA ASP A 160 -23.93 0.02 7.65
C ASP A 160 -24.37 1.38 7.06
N LYS A 161 -25.68 1.55 6.88
CA LYS A 161 -26.30 2.77 6.35
C LYS A 161 -25.91 4.05 7.09
N LYS A 162 -25.55 3.95 8.38
CA LYS A 162 -25.08 5.10 9.19
C LYS A 162 -23.80 5.75 8.67
N TYR A 163 -23.02 5.05 7.83
CA TYR A 163 -21.78 5.56 7.24
C TYR A 163 -21.99 6.21 5.87
N VAL A 164 -23.11 5.96 5.19
CA VAL A 164 -23.40 6.47 3.85
C VAL A 164 -23.55 7.99 3.88
N GLY A 165 -22.73 8.72 3.13
CA GLY A 165 -22.73 10.19 3.09
C GLY A 165 -22.35 10.87 4.41
N ALA A 166 -21.83 10.10 5.39
CA ALA A 166 -21.54 10.62 6.71
C ALA A 166 -20.16 11.31 6.82
N PHE A 167 -19.30 11.15 5.81
CA PHE A 167 -17.92 11.64 5.81
C PHE A 167 -17.58 12.41 4.54
N ASP A 168 -16.80 13.48 4.69
CA ASP A 168 -16.24 14.22 3.56
C ASP A 168 -15.16 13.40 2.87
N ARG A 169 -14.36 12.66 3.68
CA ARG A 169 -13.24 11.86 3.20
C ARG A 169 -13.27 10.44 3.76
N VAL A 170 -12.81 9.52 2.92
CA VAL A 170 -12.44 8.16 3.35
C VAL A 170 -10.96 7.97 3.07
N ILE A 171 -10.19 7.57 4.10
CA ILE A 171 -8.79 7.18 3.96
C ILE A 171 -8.71 5.66 3.84
N LEU A 172 -8.08 5.18 2.79
CA LEU A 172 -7.73 3.77 2.64
C LEU A 172 -6.37 3.51 3.29
N GLY A 173 -6.40 3.01 4.52
CA GLY A 173 -5.22 2.68 5.33
C GLY A 173 -4.70 1.26 5.10
N CYS A 174 -5.05 0.66 3.98
CA CYS A 174 -4.55 -0.63 3.50
C CYS A 174 -4.51 -0.63 1.98
N THR A 175 -3.40 -1.07 1.41
CA THR A 175 -3.18 -1.11 -0.05
C THR A 175 -4.16 -2.00 -0.79
N HIS A 176 -4.63 -3.08 -0.17
CA HIS A 176 -5.66 -3.94 -0.74
C HIS A 176 -6.97 -3.19 -0.98
N TYR A 177 -7.34 -2.24 -0.12
CA TYR A 177 -8.62 -1.52 -0.25
C TYR A 177 -8.65 -0.60 -1.49
N GLU A 178 -7.48 -0.19 -2.00
CA GLU A 178 -7.38 0.52 -3.27
C GLU A 178 -7.92 -0.29 -4.45
N LEU A 179 -7.78 -1.63 -4.43
CA LEU A 179 -8.24 -2.52 -5.48
C LEU A 179 -9.79 -2.58 -5.59
N ILE A 180 -10.47 -2.20 -4.52
CA ILE A 180 -11.94 -2.13 -4.47
C ILE A 180 -12.45 -0.72 -4.17
N LYS A 181 -11.61 0.29 -4.42
CA LYS A 181 -11.89 1.71 -4.15
C LYS A 181 -13.23 2.17 -4.70
N ASN A 182 -13.56 1.76 -5.92
CA ASN A 182 -14.83 2.12 -6.55
C ASN A 182 -16.05 1.54 -5.82
N LYS A 183 -15.97 0.29 -5.33
CA LYS A 183 -17.05 -0.32 -4.51
C LYS A 183 -17.23 0.44 -3.20
N ILE A 184 -16.13 0.78 -2.52
CA ILE A 184 -16.16 1.57 -1.28
C ILE A 184 -16.73 2.96 -1.54
N PHE A 185 -16.30 3.63 -2.63
CA PHE A 185 -16.78 4.95 -3.00
C PHE A 185 -18.29 4.94 -3.28
N ASN A 186 -18.76 4.00 -4.09
CA ASN A 186 -20.16 3.89 -4.48
C ASN A 186 -21.07 3.62 -3.28
N HIS A 187 -20.58 2.90 -2.27
CA HIS A 187 -21.34 2.65 -1.05
C HIS A 187 -21.32 3.85 -0.09
N LEU A 188 -20.14 4.29 0.31
CA LEU A 188 -19.98 5.35 1.34
C LEU A 188 -20.29 6.75 0.84
N LYS A 189 -20.19 6.99 -0.48
CA LYS A 189 -20.45 8.28 -1.14
C LYS A 189 -19.73 9.47 -0.50
N PRO A 190 -18.41 9.38 -0.21
CA PRO A 190 -17.65 10.52 0.30
C PRO A 190 -17.41 11.55 -0.82
N LEU A 191 -16.99 12.75 -0.46
CA LEU A 191 -16.53 13.73 -1.46
C LEU A 191 -15.20 13.27 -2.09
N LYS A 192 -14.34 12.59 -1.32
CA LYS A 192 -13.04 12.10 -1.79
C LYS A 192 -12.59 10.86 -1.04
N ILE A 193 -11.99 9.90 -1.77
CA ILE A 193 -11.16 8.83 -1.20
C ILE A 193 -9.70 9.21 -1.40
N ILE A 194 -8.88 9.01 -0.36
CA ILE A 194 -7.45 9.29 -0.35
C ILE A 194 -6.68 8.12 0.28
N SER A 195 -5.40 8.03 -0.04
CA SER A 195 -4.46 7.09 0.57
C SER A 195 -3.09 7.74 0.74
N GLY A 196 -2.12 7.03 1.28
CA GLY A 196 -0.76 7.51 1.46
C GLY A 196 0.11 7.48 0.19
N THR A 197 -0.43 7.01 -0.93
CA THR A 197 0.35 6.82 -2.16
C THR A 197 0.89 8.14 -2.72
N ASP A 198 0.06 9.20 -2.75
CA ASP A 198 0.49 10.51 -3.26
C ASP A 198 1.62 11.10 -2.39
N ASP A 199 1.48 11.02 -1.07
CA ASP A 199 2.51 11.54 -0.13
C ASP A 199 3.83 10.76 -0.25
N LEU A 200 3.77 9.45 -0.48
CA LEU A 200 4.95 8.62 -0.75
C LEU A 200 5.64 9.05 -2.04
N ILE A 201 4.89 9.23 -3.14
CA ILE A 201 5.42 9.67 -4.43
C ILE A 201 6.07 11.05 -4.31
N ASP A 202 5.41 11.99 -3.66
CA ASP A 202 5.95 13.32 -3.41
C ASP A 202 7.28 13.27 -2.62
N LYS A 203 7.36 12.39 -1.63
CA LYS A 203 8.58 12.20 -0.82
C LYS A 203 9.72 11.64 -1.66
N LEU A 204 9.46 10.61 -2.49
CA LEU A 204 10.46 10.02 -3.37
C LEU A 204 10.99 11.04 -4.40
N SER A 205 10.11 11.89 -4.94
CA SER A 205 10.48 13.00 -5.83
C SER A 205 11.35 14.04 -5.12
N LYS A 206 10.92 14.54 -3.97
CA LYS A 206 11.62 15.59 -3.21
C LYS A 206 13.03 15.16 -2.78
N GLU A 207 13.21 13.90 -2.47
CA GLU A 207 14.51 13.34 -2.07
C GLU A 207 15.37 12.88 -3.26
N ASN A 208 14.93 13.13 -4.50
CA ASN A 208 15.63 12.77 -5.74
C ASN A 208 15.98 11.27 -5.86
N ILE A 209 15.20 10.41 -5.21
CA ILE A 209 15.34 8.96 -5.33
C ILE A 209 14.85 8.49 -6.70
N CYS A 210 13.78 9.11 -7.16
CA CYS A 210 13.19 8.91 -8.47
C CYS A 210 13.27 10.21 -9.27
N SER A 211 13.73 10.13 -10.51
CA SER A 211 13.79 11.30 -11.38
C SER A 211 12.54 11.41 -12.25
N ASP A 212 11.93 12.59 -12.24
CA ASP A 212 10.77 12.94 -13.08
C ASP A 212 11.14 13.09 -14.56
N ASN A 213 12.43 13.27 -14.87
CA ASN A 213 12.95 13.62 -16.17
C ASN A 213 13.94 12.58 -16.67
N VAL A 214 13.46 11.59 -17.41
CA VAL A 214 14.34 10.80 -18.28
C VAL A 214 13.92 11.00 -19.72
N LYS A 215 14.57 11.94 -20.40
CA LYS A 215 14.46 12.16 -21.86
C LYS A 215 14.97 10.97 -22.69
N ASN A 216 15.53 9.94 -22.06
CA ASN A 216 15.94 8.70 -22.71
C ASN A 216 15.04 7.58 -22.23
N ILE A 217 14.05 7.26 -23.04
CA ILE A 217 13.09 6.15 -22.87
C ILE A 217 13.83 4.81 -23.08
N SER A 218 14.66 4.42 -22.10
CA SER A 218 14.80 2.99 -21.87
C SER A 218 13.52 2.58 -21.14
N LYS A 219 12.74 1.64 -21.71
CA LYS A 219 11.56 1.11 -21.02
C LYS A 219 11.98 0.73 -19.61
N ASN A 220 11.32 1.33 -18.62
CA ASN A 220 11.47 0.90 -17.23
C ASN A 220 11.18 -0.59 -17.12
N GLN A 221 11.89 -1.23 -16.22
CA GLN A 221 11.75 -2.65 -15.98
C GLN A 221 11.03 -2.88 -14.66
N VAL A 222 9.94 -3.66 -14.70
CA VAL A 222 9.26 -4.17 -13.51
C VAL A 222 9.49 -5.67 -13.46
N ILE A 223 10.20 -6.12 -12.42
CA ILE A 223 10.49 -7.54 -12.18
C ILE A 223 9.72 -7.97 -10.94
N PHE A 224 9.03 -9.10 -11.05
CA PHE A 224 8.32 -9.73 -9.94
C PHE A 224 9.21 -10.82 -9.34
N VAL A 225 9.38 -10.79 -8.02
CA VAL A 225 10.31 -11.65 -7.30
C VAL A 225 9.62 -12.40 -6.15
N GLY A 226 10.24 -13.48 -5.68
CA GLY A 226 9.73 -14.34 -4.62
C GLY A 226 8.80 -15.46 -5.10
N GLU A 227 8.31 -16.28 -4.16
CA GLU A 227 7.52 -17.49 -4.45
C GLU A 227 6.24 -17.22 -5.27
N ASN A 228 5.68 -16.02 -5.15
CA ASN A 228 4.40 -15.64 -5.79
C ASN A 228 4.57 -14.70 -6.99
N ALA A 229 5.78 -14.61 -7.55
CA ALA A 229 6.11 -13.71 -8.65
C ALA A 229 5.12 -13.84 -9.83
N ASN A 230 4.78 -15.07 -10.23
CA ASN A 230 3.85 -15.32 -11.33
C ASN A 230 2.43 -14.84 -11.03
N LYS A 231 1.91 -15.05 -9.82
CA LYS A 231 0.59 -14.56 -9.40
C LYS A 231 0.56 -13.04 -9.45
N ASN A 232 1.56 -12.39 -8.88
CA ASN A 232 1.70 -10.94 -8.85
C ASN A 232 1.80 -10.35 -10.27
N TYR A 233 2.59 -10.97 -11.15
CA TYR A 233 2.70 -10.57 -12.55
C TYR A 233 1.36 -10.70 -13.31
N CYS A 234 0.64 -11.81 -13.12
CA CYS A 234 -0.66 -11.98 -13.74
C CYS A 234 -1.67 -10.93 -13.30
N PHE A 235 -1.66 -10.58 -12.00
CA PHE A 235 -2.53 -9.54 -11.47
C PHE A 235 -2.09 -8.14 -11.91
N TRP A 236 -0.78 -7.89 -11.99
CA TRP A 236 -0.23 -6.65 -12.53
C TRP A 236 -0.77 -6.30 -13.92
N LYS A 237 -0.88 -7.28 -14.81
CA LYS A 237 -1.47 -7.05 -16.15
C LYS A 237 -2.90 -6.52 -16.07
N LYS A 238 -3.70 -6.94 -15.08
CA LYS A 238 -5.03 -6.38 -14.86
C LYS A 238 -4.98 -4.97 -14.33
N VAL A 239 -4.12 -4.72 -13.34
CA VAL A 239 -3.96 -3.38 -12.72
C VAL A 239 -3.53 -2.33 -13.75
N VAL A 240 -2.61 -2.68 -14.67
CA VAL A 240 -2.11 -1.75 -15.69
C VAL A 240 -3.15 -1.46 -16.78
N ASN A 241 -3.95 -2.47 -17.16
CA ASN A 241 -4.95 -2.33 -18.23
C ASN A 241 -6.27 -1.70 -17.73
N GLY A 242 -6.38 -1.41 -16.43
CA GLY A 242 -7.62 -1.00 -15.79
C GLY A 242 -8.51 -2.22 -15.46
N PHE A 243 -9.20 -2.15 -14.31
CA PHE A 243 -10.21 -3.13 -13.94
C PHE A 243 -11.49 -2.91 -14.76
#